data_fe85cab2c9670694e22400c734e13895
#
_entry.id   fe85cab2c9670694e22400c734e13895
#
_cell.length_a   1.000
_cell.length_b   1.000
_cell.length_c   1.000
_cell.angle_alpha   90.00
_cell.angle_beta   90.00
_cell.angle_gamma   90.00
#
_symmetry.space_group_name_H-M   'P 1'
#
loop_
_entity.id
_entity.type
_entity.pdbx_description
1 polymer ?
#
loop_
_entity_poly.entity_id
_entity_poly.type
_entity_poly.pdbx_seq_one_letter_code
_entity_poly.pdbx_strand_id
1 'polypeptide(L)'
;MPQITIGKGLSFYEEAQALPGVKRVAGMVKQDIELVTGVSPVGITSGQGSGCAVLYGTIGHSPMLDALEAQGKIALNAIRGKWECYSFQVIENPLAGIGTALVIAGNDKRGTIYGLFHLSELIGVSPLVNWNHVLPRHQDTVILDDRVNMVSRVPSVKYRGFFINDEWPAFGNWAKTHFGSMNAACYAPVFELLLRMKGNYLWPAMWNSNFSLDGPGLENAVLADELGVVMSTSHHEPCMRSGQEYSMVRGRGSIYGDAWDYIANPEGITRFWRDGLTRNKDFENVITLGMRGENDTAIMQHATLEENIQLIRNVLKTQNQLIREIINPDVRQVPRQIVFFSETEEFFYGSKETPGLIGDPELDGVTLMLSDNNHGSTRTLPSPEMRSHPGGYGMYYHMDMHGGPHSFEWVGATYLPKVWEEMTAAYEYGVREIWVTNIGDIGTQEFGLSYFLDLAYDIDVWGGQDAAITTQYTAQWVRRNFGAAFAPADLPRIEGIITDYTRLLARRKHEKMGENTY
;
A
#
# COMPACT_ATOMS: atom_id res chain seq x y z
N MET A 1 25.80 24.96 13.75
CA MET A 1 24.79 24.16 13.08
C MET A 1 23.78 23.75 14.13
N PRO A 2 22.47 23.99 13.90
CA PRO A 2 21.43 23.55 14.82
C PRO A 2 21.51 22.03 14.99
N GLN A 3 21.37 21.58 16.24
CA GLN A 3 21.40 20.15 16.58
C GLN A 3 20.29 19.83 17.55
N ILE A 4 19.61 18.69 17.33
CA ILE A 4 18.62 18.16 18.26
C ILE A 4 19.11 16.83 18.84
N THR A 5 18.90 16.65 20.14
CA THR A 5 19.19 15.42 20.85
C THR A 5 17.91 14.60 20.98
N ILE A 6 17.90 13.43 20.38
CA ILE A 6 16.85 12.42 20.54
C ILE A 6 17.22 11.54 21.73
N GLY A 7 16.41 11.55 22.79
CA GLY A 7 16.65 10.82 24.03
C GLY A 7 16.08 11.56 25.23
N LYS A 8 16.79 11.52 26.36
CA LYS A 8 16.31 12.13 27.62
C LYS A 8 16.03 13.63 27.44
N GLY A 9 14.82 14.06 27.83
CA GLY A 9 14.39 15.46 27.77
C GLY A 9 13.79 15.88 26.42
N LEU A 10 13.67 14.97 25.45
CA LEU A 10 12.94 15.22 24.21
C LEU A 10 11.44 15.27 24.48
N SER A 11 10.76 16.24 23.86
CA SER A 11 9.33 16.38 23.92
C SER A 11 8.70 16.30 22.52
N PHE A 12 7.42 15.91 22.45
CA PHE A 12 6.60 15.98 21.23
C PHE A 12 5.54 17.07 21.41
N TYR A 13 5.51 18.03 20.51
CA TYR A 13 4.51 19.09 20.55
C TYR A 13 3.21 18.59 19.91
N GLU A 14 2.17 18.50 20.73
CA GLU A 14 0.89 17.89 20.36
C GLU A 14 -0.18 18.98 20.17
N GLU A 15 -0.66 19.14 18.94
CA GLU A 15 -1.76 20.04 18.62
C GLU A 15 -3.12 19.34 18.76
N ALA A 16 -4.10 20.04 19.32
CA ALA A 16 -5.47 19.52 19.46
C ALA A 16 -6.09 19.20 18.10
N GLN A 17 -5.82 20.01 17.08
CA GLN A 17 -6.33 19.90 15.72
C GLN A 17 -5.58 18.89 14.83
N ALA A 18 -4.48 18.32 15.30
CA ALA A 18 -3.75 17.33 14.52
C ALA A 18 -4.65 16.13 14.16
N LEU A 19 -4.53 15.64 12.94
CA LEU A 19 -5.33 14.53 12.42
C LEU A 19 -5.16 13.27 13.30
N PRO A 20 -6.23 12.50 13.58
CA PRO A 20 -6.17 11.34 14.48
C PRO A 20 -5.09 10.32 14.10
N GLY A 21 -4.96 9.96 12.81
CA GLY A 21 -3.93 9.03 12.35
C GLY A 21 -2.51 9.56 12.54
N VAL A 22 -2.30 10.88 12.36
CA VAL A 22 -1.01 11.51 12.63
C VAL A 22 -0.64 11.43 14.12
N LYS A 23 -1.61 11.66 15.03
CA LYS A 23 -1.40 11.49 16.48
C LYS A 23 -1.06 10.05 16.83
N ARG A 24 -1.78 9.09 16.24
CA ARG A 24 -1.52 7.65 16.45
C ARG A 24 -0.09 7.29 16.03
N VAL A 25 0.35 7.72 14.84
CA VAL A 25 1.71 7.46 14.36
C VAL A 25 2.77 8.19 15.18
N ALA A 26 2.51 9.41 15.64
CA ALA A 26 3.42 10.08 16.58
C ALA A 26 3.59 9.28 17.89
N GLY A 27 2.54 8.60 18.35
CA GLY A 27 2.62 7.64 19.46
C GLY A 27 3.54 6.45 19.16
N MET A 28 3.45 5.87 17.96
CA MET A 28 4.35 4.80 17.51
C MET A 28 5.80 5.26 17.44
N VAL A 29 6.05 6.46 16.93
CA VAL A 29 7.42 7.03 16.87
C VAL A 29 8.00 7.32 18.26
N LYS A 30 7.15 7.73 19.24
CA LYS A 30 7.61 7.84 20.63
C LYS A 30 8.03 6.47 21.19
N GLN A 31 7.30 5.40 20.87
CA GLN A 31 7.68 4.03 21.24
C GLN A 31 8.99 3.61 20.56
N ASP A 32 9.19 3.95 19.29
CA ASP A 32 10.45 3.70 18.57
C ASP A 32 11.64 4.41 19.25
N ILE A 33 11.46 5.66 19.66
CA ILE A 33 12.49 6.41 20.40
C ILE A 33 12.78 5.75 21.75
N GLU A 34 11.75 5.32 22.47
CA GLU A 34 11.92 4.60 23.73
C GLU A 34 12.66 3.26 23.51
N LEU A 35 12.36 2.54 22.43
CA LEU A 35 13.04 1.30 22.08
C LEU A 35 14.53 1.52 21.80
N VAL A 36 14.89 2.64 21.16
CA VAL A 36 16.29 2.99 20.87
C VAL A 36 17.01 3.51 22.11
N THR A 37 16.36 4.42 22.88
CA THR A 37 17.06 5.23 23.91
C THR A 37 16.75 4.82 25.34
N GLY A 38 15.77 3.94 25.54
CA GLY A 38 15.28 3.57 26.87
C GLY A 38 14.42 4.66 27.53
N VAL A 39 14.12 5.76 26.83
CA VAL A 39 13.35 6.90 27.39
C VAL A 39 12.24 7.31 26.44
N SER A 40 11.01 7.28 26.93
CA SER A 40 9.85 7.75 26.17
C SER A 40 9.76 9.28 26.15
N PRO A 41 9.59 9.91 24.97
CA PRO A 41 9.37 11.36 24.89
C PRO A 41 8.04 11.78 25.53
N VAL A 42 8.03 12.96 26.14
CA VAL A 42 6.81 13.51 26.77
C VAL A 42 6.03 14.34 25.77
N GLY A 43 4.70 14.20 25.77
CA GLY A 43 3.80 15.11 25.03
C GLY A 43 3.70 16.46 25.72
N ILE A 44 3.79 17.56 24.95
CA ILE A 44 3.62 18.93 25.44
C ILE A 44 2.67 19.69 24.52
N THR A 45 1.89 20.61 25.10
CA THR A 45 0.99 21.51 24.35
C THR A 45 1.46 22.97 24.37
N SER A 46 2.55 23.26 25.07
CA SER A 46 3.21 24.58 25.15
C SER A 46 4.72 24.38 25.20
N GLY A 47 5.49 25.40 24.78
CA GLY A 47 6.96 25.33 24.78
C GLY A 47 7.64 25.44 26.15
N GLN A 48 6.91 25.56 27.26
CA GLN A 48 7.51 25.80 28.58
C GLN A 48 8.33 24.60 29.06
N GLY A 49 9.62 24.83 29.25
CA GLY A 49 10.54 23.87 29.88
C GLY A 49 11.13 22.81 28.98
N SER A 50 10.95 22.90 27.65
CA SER A 50 11.52 21.94 26.71
C SER A 50 12.79 22.46 26.05
N GLY A 51 13.93 21.83 26.30
CA GLY A 51 15.18 22.13 25.58
C GLY A 51 15.12 21.71 24.12
N CYS A 52 14.59 20.49 23.85
CA CYS A 52 14.45 19.88 22.52
C CYS A 52 13.04 19.36 22.30
N ALA A 53 12.49 19.55 21.08
CA ALA A 53 11.17 19.04 20.74
C ALA A 53 11.07 18.57 19.28
N VAL A 54 10.21 17.57 19.05
CA VAL A 54 9.69 17.25 17.72
C VAL A 54 8.37 18.01 17.56
N LEU A 55 8.31 18.85 16.53
CA LEU A 55 7.13 19.58 16.09
C LEU A 55 6.62 18.93 14.82
N TYR A 56 5.38 18.49 14.79
CA TYR A 56 4.85 17.80 13.62
C TYR A 56 3.44 18.30 13.28
N GLY A 57 3.13 18.34 11.99
CA GLY A 57 1.82 18.80 11.55
C GLY A 57 1.57 18.59 10.07
N THR A 58 0.30 18.75 9.70
CA THR A 58 -0.17 18.68 8.32
C THR A 58 -0.62 20.08 7.88
N ILE A 59 -0.21 20.53 6.70
CA ILE A 59 -0.64 21.82 6.12
C ILE A 59 -2.17 21.90 6.12
N GLY A 60 -2.70 23.02 6.60
CA GLY A 60 -4.15 23.25 6.75
C GLY A 60 -4.77 22.64 8.03
N HIS A 61 -3.99 21.89 8.82
CA HIS A 61 -4.42 21.28 10.08
C HIS A 61 -3.46 21.54 11.25
N SER A 62 -2.55 22.51 11.11
CA SER A 62 -1.54 22.83 12.12
C SER A 62 -1.30 24.34 12.23
N PRO A 63 -1.99 25.05 13.15
CA PRO A 63 -1.73 26.44 13.46
C PRO A 63 -0.26 26.72 13.84
N MET A 64 0.42 25.76 14.42
CA MET A 64 1.86 25.87 14.74
C MET A 64 2.70 25.99 13.46
N LEU A 65 2.44 25.16 12.45
CA LEU A 65 3.16 25.26 11.16
C LEU A 65 2.87 26.58 10.46
N ASP A 66 1.62 27.04 10.46
CA ASP A 66 1.21 28.31 9.88
C ASP A 66 1.94 29.49 10.55
N ALA A 67 2.07 29.45 11.89
CA ALA A 67 2.79 30.47 12.65
C ALA A 67 4.30 30.45 12.37
N LEU A 68 4.93 29.29 12.26
CA LEU A 68 6.36 29.15 11.91
C LEU A 68 6.65 29.64 10.49
N GLU A 69 5.77 29.33 9.52
CA GLU A 69 5.90 29.80 8.13
C GLU A 69 5.72 31.34 8.06
N ALA A 70 4.71 31.90 8.72
CA ALA A 70 4.47 33.35 8.77
C ALA A 70 5.64 34.12 9.42
N GLN A 71 6.38 33.49 10.35
CA GLN A 71 7.58 34.04 10.95
C GLN A 71 8.85 33.84 10.11
N GLY A 72 8.75 33.18 8.96
CA GLY A 72 9.89 32.85 8.09
C GLY A 72 10.86 31.83 8.68
N LYS A 73 10.45 31.06 9.70
CA LYS A 73 11.30 30.04 10.35
C LYS A 73 11.36 28.73 9.58
N ILE A 74 10.33 28.43 8.81
CA ILE A 74 10.23 27.27 7.89
C ILE A 74 9.68 27.72 6.54
N ALA A 75 9.96 26.92 5.49
CA ALA A 75 9.43 27.15 4.15
C ALA A 75 8.66 25.91 3.68
N LEU A 76 7.35 26.04 3.46
CA LEU A 76 6.47 24.92 3.07
C LEU A 76 6.13 24.90 1.58
N ASN A 77 6.55 25.93 0.81
CA ASN A 77 6.24 26.03 -0.62
C ASN A 77 6.74 24.83 -1.44
N ALA A 78 7.82 24.20 -0.99
CA ALA A 78 8.41 23.05 -1.69
C ALA A 78 7.53 21.80 -1.63
N ILE A 79 6.64 21.68 -0.62
CA ILE A 79 5.75 20.54 -0.45
C ILE A 79 4.28 20.85 -0.73
N ARG A 80 3.88 22.12 -0.66
CA ARG A 80 2.49 22.57 -0.79
C ARG A 80 1.86 22.12 -2.12
N GLY A 81 0.71 21.43 -2.04
CA GLY A 81 -0.01 20.87 -3.19
C GLY A 81 0.64 19.62 -3.81
N LYS A 82 1.69 19.06 -3.20
CA LYS A 82 2.37 17.86 -3.69
C LYS A 82 1.94 16.63 -2.90
N TRP A 83 1.43 15.67 -3.60
CA TRP A 83 0.94 14.39 -3.08
C TRP A 83 1.96 13.71 -2.17
N GLU A 84 1.57 13.45 -0.91
CA GLU A 84 2.35 12.73 0.11
C GLU A 84 3.76 13.28 0.41
N CYS A 85 4.01 14.54 0.06
CA CYS A 85 5.30 15.16 0.36
C CYS A 85 5.39 15.66 1.79
N TYR A 86 6.61 15.62 2.33
CA TYR A 86 6.95 16.19 3.63
C TYR A 86 8.26 16.97 3.61
N SER A 87 8.41 17.85 4.57
CA SER A 87 9.63 18.59 4.90
C SER A 87 10.10 18.17 6.29
N PHE A 88 11.41 18.05 6.45
CA PHE A 88 12.08 17.60 7.66
C PHE A 88 13.23 18.58 7.95
N GLN A 89 13.14 19.37 9.04
CA GLN A 89 14.05 20.49 9.29
C GLN A 89 14.41 20.60 10.77
N VAL A 90 15.71 20.70 11.08
CA VAL A 90 16.21 21.06 12.42
C VAL A 90 16.37 22.57 12.47
N ILE A 91 15.68 23.22 13.41
CA ILE A 91 15.69 24.69 13.58
C ILE A 91 15.88 25.10 15.03
N GLU A 92 16.49 26.27 15.25
CA GLU A 92 16.68 26.87 16.58
C GLU A 92 15.52 27.82 16.92
N ASN A 93 15.16 27.86 18.20
CA ASN A 93 14.19 28.78 18.78
C ASN A 93 12.85 28.81 17.98
N PRO A 94 12.24 27.64 17.68
CA PRO A 94 11.00 27.60 16.90
C PRO A 94 9.84 28.30 17.63
N LEU A 95 9.67 27.99 18.90
CA LEU A 95 8.61 28.50 19.76
C LEU A 95 9.19 28.96 21.10
N ALA A 96 8.49 29.85 21.81
CA ALA A 96 8.91 30.29 23.12
C ALA A 96 9.11 29.11 24.08
N GLY A 97 10.29 28.99 24.68
CA GLY A 97 10.63 27.93 25.63
C GLY A 97 11.16 26.64 24.98
N ILE A 98 11.26 26.55 23.66
CA ILE A 98 11.91 25.43 22.93
C ILE A 98 13.22 25.95 22.34
N GLY A 99 14.34 25.38 22.75
CA GLY A 99 15.68 25.80 22.27
C GLY A 99 15.95 25.31 20.84
N THR A 100 15.73 24.01 20.57
CA THR A 100 15.90 23.41 19.25
C THR A 100 14.75 22.46 18.95
N ALA A 101 14.29 22.44 17.72
CA ALA A 101 13.30 21.46 17.30
C ALA A 101 13.62 20.82 15.97
N LEU A 102 13.15 19.58 15.83
CA LEU A 102 12.91 18.95 14.56
C LEU A 102 11.48 19.26 14.13
N VAL A 103 11.31 19.94 13.00
CA VAL A 103 10.00 20.24 12.41
C VAL A 103 9.73 19.25 11.27
N ILE A 104 8.62 18.51 11.39
CA ILE A 104 8.12 17.57 10.40
C ILE A 104 6.79 18.11 9.88
N ALA A 105 6.78 18.59 8.65
CA ALA A 105 5.60 19.15 8.02
C ALA A 105 5.20 18.32 6.80
N GLY A 106 3.96 17.81 6.78
CA GLY A 106 3.40 17.12 5.62
C GLY A 106 2.46 17.99 4.81
N ASN A 107 2.43 17.81 3.49
CA ASN A 107 1.41 18.46 2.65
C ASN A 107 0.00 17.91 2.94
N ASP A 108 -0.07 16.64 3.25
CA ASP A 108 -1.29 15.89 3.58
C ASP A 108 -1.03 14.92 4.74
N LYS A 109 -2.06 14.16 5.14
CA LYS A 109 -2.01 13.17 6.21
C LYS A 109 -0.82 12.22 6.06
N ARG A 110 -0.68 11.59 4.88
CA ARG A 110 0.37 10.60 4.61
C ARG A 110 1.76 11.22 4.54
N GLY A 111 1.89 12.41 3.98
CA GLY A 111 3.16 13.14 4.01
C GLY A 111 3.66 13.33 5.45
N THR A 112 2.78 13.75 6.38
CA THR A 112 3.14 13.88 7.79
C THR A 112 3.52 12.53 8.41
N ILE A 113 2.77 11.48 8.13
CA ILE A 113 3.04 10.10 8.61
C ILE A 113 4.40 9.60 8.12
N TYR A 114 4.71 9.80 6.84
CA TYR A 114 6.00 9.39 6.28
C TYR A 114 7.17 10.19 6.86
N GLY A 115 6.97 11.48 7.12
CA GLY A 115 7.98 12.30 7.82
C GLY A 115 8.22 11.82 9.26
N LEU A 116 7.17 11.40 9.96
CA LEU A 116 7.28 10.81 11.29
C LEU A 116 8.05 9.47 11.26
N PHE A 117 7.71 8.56 10.36
CA PHE A 117 8.44 7.30 10.22
C PHE A 117 9.86 7.49 9.66
N HIS A 118 10.11 8.57 8.92
CA HIS A 118 11.48 8.93 8.53
C HIS A 118 12.37 9.20 9.76
N LEU A 119 11.83 9.82 10.82
CA LEU A 119 12.55 9.96 12.08
C LEU A 119 12.90 8.58 12.67
N SER A 120 11.96 7.64 12.67
CA SER A 120 12.22 6.27 13.13
C SER A 120 13.35 5.61 12.34
N GLU A 121 13.36 5.74 11.00
CA GLU A 121 14.45 5.24 10.15
C GLU A 121 15.81 5.87 10.49
N LEU A 122 15.85 7.20 10.69
CA LEU A 122 17.09 7.93 11.01
C LEU A 122 17.70 7.51 12.36
N ILE A 123 16.90 7.15 13.33
CA ILE A 123 17.38 6.64 14.62
C ILE A 123 17.67 5.13 14.62
N GLY A 124 17.52 4.46 13.46
CA GLY A 124 17.89 3.06 13.27
C GLY A 124 16.79 2.05 13.47
N VAL A 125 15.51 2.45 13.48
CA VAL A 125 14.37 1.54 13.58
C VAL A 125 13.98 1.05 12.19
N SER A 126 13.99 -0.26 12.00
CA SER A 126 13.53 -0.90 10.76
C SER A 126 12.01 -0.82 10.61
N PRO A 127 11.46 -0.71 9.39
CA PRO A 127 10.05 -0.96 9.13
C PRO A 127 9.53 -2.30 9.66
N LEU A 128 10.41 -3.30 9.79
CA LEU A 128 10.10 -4.65 10.26
C LEU A 128 10.16 -4.80 11.80
N VAL A 129 10.30 -3.73 12.55
CA VAL A 129 10.49 -3.75 14.02
C VAL A 129 9.39 -4.54 14.74
N ASN A 130 8.13 -4.28 14.43
CA ASN A 130 6.99 -4.95 15.06
C ASN A 130 6.60 -6.25 14.34
N TRP A 131 6.99 -6.40 13.07
CA TRP A 131 6.62 -7.57 12.26
C TRP A 131 7.59 -8.74 12.44
N ASN A 132 8.90 -8.48 12.34
CA ASN A 132 9.94 -9.52 12.43
C ASN A 132 10.81 -9.39 13.69
N HIS A 133 10.42 -8.56 14.65
CA HIS A 133 11.19 -8.27 15.86
C HIS A 133 12.63 -7.82 15.57
N VAL A 134 12.80 -6.97 14.54
CA VAL A 134 14.08 -6.38 14.19
C VAL A 134 14.39 -5.25 15.17
N LEU A 135 15.01 -5.58 16.28
CA LEU A 135 15.31 -4.62 17.34
C LEU A 135 16.46 -3.68 16.91
N PRO A 136 16.32 -2.36 17.08
CA PRO A 136 17.40 -1.41 16.83
C PRO A 136 18.51 -1.56 17.86
N ARG A 137 19.71 -1.03 17.52
CA ARG A 137 20.79 -0.93 18.48
C ARG A 137 20.45 0.12 19.54
N HIS A 138 20.63 -0.22 20.82
CA HIS A 138 20.45 0.75 21.90
C HIS A 138 21.49 1.87 21.83
N GLN A 139 21.05 3.11 22.02
CA GLN A 139 21.85 4.33 22.06
C GLN A 139 21.22 5.26 23.11
N ASP A 140 21.95 5.68 24.13
CA ASP A 140 21.42 6.61 25.15
C ASP A 140 20.89 7.91 24.52
N THR A 141 21.53 8.35 23.44
CA THR A 141 21.15 9.53 22.67
C THR A 141 21.50 9.37 21.19
N VAL A 142 20.66 9.93 20.31
CA VAL A 142 20.97 10.13 18.89
C VAL A 142 20.99 11.63 18.60
N ILE A 143 22.04 12.13 17.98
CA ILE A 143 22.17 13.55 17.62
C ILE A 143 21.86 13.70 16.13
N LEU A 144 20.87 14.53 15.81
CA LEU A 144 20.55 14.94 14.45
C LEU A 144 20.88 16.43 14.29
N ASP A 145 21.48 16.79 13.17
CA ASP A 145 21.79 18.18 12.82
C ASP A 145 21.15 18.57 11.49
N ASP A 146 21.43 19.77 11.00
CA ASP A 146 20.86 20.30 9.76
C ASP A 146 21.24 19.52 8.48
N ARG A 147 22.15 18.55 8.54
CA ARG A 147 22.45 17.64 7.43
C ARG A 147 21.30 16.68 7.12
N VAL A 148 20.38 16.46 8.08
CA VAL A 148 19.16 15.67 7.86
C VAL A 148 18.03 16.50 7.26
N ASN A 149 18.20 17.81 7.10
CA ASN A 149 17.19 18.67 6.50
C ASN A 149 16.91 18.26 5.06
N MET A 150 15.66 18.00 4.77
CA MET A 150 15.24 17.56 3.45
C MET A 150 13.80 17.92 3.12
N VAL A 151 13.49 17.87 1.85
CA VAL A 151 12.15 17.85 1.30
C VAL A 151 12.00 16.53 0.54
N SER A 152 10.98 15.75 0.86
CA SER A 152 10.72 14.50 0.16
C SER A 152 10.31 14.74 -1.29
N ARG A 153 10.49 13.74 -2.14
CA ARG A 153 9.94 13.72 -3.49
C ARG A 153 8.47 13.35 -3.47
N VAL A 154 7.76 13.68 -4.53
CA VAL A 154 6.47 13.05 -4.83
C VAL A 154 6.74 11.58 -5.16
N PRO A 155 6.00 10.64 -4.57
CA PRO A 155 6.17 9.21 -4.90
C PRO A 155 6.04 8.95 -6.40
N SER A 156 6.87 8.04 -6.92
CA SER A 156 6.90 7.73 -8.34
C SER A 156 5.65 7.03 -8.83
N VAL A 157 5.01 6.23 -7.96
CA VAL A 157 3.73 5.58 -8.20
C VAL A 157 2.71 6.10 -7.19
N LYS A 158 1.53 6.49 -7.65
CA LYS A 158 0.53 7.16 -6.83
C LYS A 158 -0.05 6.27 -5.75
N TYR A 159 -0.57 5.10 -6.11
CA TYR A 159 -1.05 4.07 -5.18
C TYR A 159 -0.12 2.87 -5.25
N ARG A 160 0.46 2.49 -4.11
CA ARG A 160 1.48 1.44 -4.03
C ARG A 160 1.27 0.62 -2.78
N GLY A 161 1.22 -0.69 -2.96
CA GLY A 161 0.91 -1.56 -1.84
C GLY A 161 0.89 -3.02 -2.20
N PHE A 162 0.17 -3.80 -1.42
CA PHE A 162 0.13 -5.23 -1.57
C PHE A 162 -1.26 -5.81 -1.38
N PHE A 163 -1.40 -7.07 -1.76
CA PHE A 163 -2.58 -7.89 -1.61
C PHE A 163 -2.27 -9.07 -0.68
N ILE A 164 -3.02 -9.20 0.40
CA ILE A 164 -3.01 -10.38 1.25
C ILE A 164 -3.95 -11.39 0.59
N ASN A 165 -3.39 -12.27 -0.22
CA ASN A 165 -4.10 -13.33 -0.90
C ASN A 165 -3.64 -14.67 -0.35
N ASP A 166 -4.50 -15.69 -0.44
CA ASP A 166 -4.16 -17.05 0.04
C ASP A 166 -3.76 -17.09 1.52
N GLU A 167 -4.49 -16.36 2.32
CA GLU A 167 -4.21 -16.11 3.73
C GLU A 167 -4.21 -17.35 4.62
N TRP A 168 -4.69 -18.50 4.12
CA TRP A 168 -4.72 -19.76 4.86
C TRP A 168 -3.70 -20.77 4.31
N PRO A 169 -3.05 -21.56 5.20
CA PRO A 169 -3.25 -21.62 6.64
C PRO A 169 -2.44 -20.61 7.47
N ALA A 170 -1.44 -19.91 6.91
CA ALA A 170 -0.47 -19.16 7.68
C ALA A 170 -1.03 -17.86 8.29
N PHE A 171 -1.28 -16.83 7.50
CA PHE A 171 -1.76 -15.53 7.99
C PHE A 171 -3.11 -15.67 8.73
N GLY A 172 -4.03 -16.46 8.18
CA GLY A 172 -5.34 -16.67 8.79
C GLY A 172 -5.29 -17.33 10.16
N ASN A 173 -4.45 -18.36 10.35
CA ASN A 173 -4.25 -18.98 11.66
C ASN A 173 -3.55 -18.02 12.65
N TRP A 174 -2.58 -17.26 12.18
CA TRP A 174 -1.94 -16.23 13.00
C TRP A 174 -2.96 -15.17 13.45
N ALA A 175 -3.74 -14.63 12.53
CA ALA A 175 -4.77 -13.65 12.82
C ALA A 175 -5.82 -14.18 13.83
N LYS A 176 -6.32 -15.39 13.61
CA LYS A 176 -7.28 -16.05 14.49
C LYS A 176 -6.71 -16.31 15.87
N THR A 177 -5.45 -16.74 15.96
CA THR A 177 -4.81 -17.08 17.24
C THR A 177 -4.52 -15.84 18.09
N HIS A 178 -4.09 -14.73 17.47
CA HIS A 178 -3.66 -13.54 18.20
C HIS A 178 -4.77 -12.51 18.38
N PHE A 179 -5.72 -12.44 17.46
CA PHE A 179 -6.74 -11.39 17.42
C PHE A 179 -8.17 -11.91 17.39
N GLY A 180 -8.36 -13.23 17.26
CA GLY A 180 -9.66 -13.89 17.17
C GLY A 180 -10.27 -13.87 15.76
N SER A 181 -9.98 -12.84 14.95
CA SER A 181 -10.40 -12.69 13.55
C SER A 181 -9.47 -11.68 12.84
N MET A 182 -9.70 -11.42 11.56
CA MET A 182 -9.03 -10.35 10.80
C MET A 182 -9.70 -8.98 11.04
N ASN A 183 -9.84 -8.61 12.31
CA ASN A 183 -10.43 -7.36 12.77
C ASN A 183 -9.43 -6.19 12.75
N ALA A 184 -9.83 -5.02 13.24
CA ALA A 184 -8.99 -3.82 13.26
C ALA A 184 -7.69 -4.00 14.08
N ALA A 185 -7.70 -4.82 15.12
CA ALA A 185 -6.49 -5.13 15.89
C ALA A 185 -5.49 -5.96 15.07
N CYS A 186 -5.97 -6.84 14.19
CA CYS A 186 -5.15 -7.61 13.25
C CYS A 186 -4.61 -6.72 12.12
N TYR A 187 -5.44 -5.82 11.57
CA TYR A 187 -5.00 -4.92 10.49
C TYR A 187 -4.11 -3.77 10.98
N ALA A 188 -4.15 -3.40 12.26
CA ALA A 188 -3.30 -2.31 12.77
C ALA A 188 -1.80 -2.52 12.49
N PRO A 189 -1.16 -3.67 12.82
CA PRO A 189 0.24 -3.92 12.47
C PRO A 189 0.48 -4.05 10.95
N VAL A 190 -0.51 -4.48 10.16
CA VAL A 190 -0.42 -4.54 8.70
C VAL A 190 -0.36 -3.14 8.11
N PHE A 191 -1.25 -2.23 8.54
CA PHE A 191 -1.27 -0.84 8.10
C PHE A 191 -0.02 -0.08 8.56
N GLU A 192 0.45 -0.33 9.78
CA GLU A 192 1.71 0.22 10.26
C GLU A 192 2.89 -0.21 9.38
N LEU A 193 3.02 -1.50 9.06
CA LEU A 193 4.07 -2.02 8.19
C LEU A 193 4.02 -1.36 6.81
N LEU A 194 2.84 -1.29 6.19
CA LEU A 194 2.64 -0.65 4.89
C LEU A 194 3.12 0.80 4.91
N LEU A 195 2.70 1.59 5.91
CA LEU A 195 3.05 3.00 6.04
C LEU A 195 4.54 3.23 6.37
N ARG A 196 5.16 2.36 7.18
CA ARG A 196 6.61 2.39 7.43
C ARG A 196 7.42 2.13 6.16
N MET A 197 6.90 1.31 5.25
CA MET A 197 7.46 1.07 3.91
C MET A 197 7.03 2.13 2.88
N LYS A 198 6.38 3.23 3.31
CA LYS A 198 5.85 4.30 2.44
C LYS A 198 4.86 3.81 1.39
N GLY A 199 4.19 2.68 1.65
CA GLY A 199 3.02 2.25 0.92
C GLY A 199 1.76 2.97 1.41
N ASN A 200 0.70 2.96 0.59
CA ASN A 200 -0.55 3.63 0.90
C ASN A 200 -1.81 2.86 0.46
N TYR A 201 -1.64 1.68 -0.14
CA TYR A 201 -2.70 0.97 -0.85
C TYR A 201 -2.77 -0.50 -0.45
N LEU A 202 -3.96 -1.02 -0.16
CA LEU A 202 -4.11 -2.41 0.27
C LEU A 202 -5.34 -3.09 -0.35
N TRP A 203 -5.14 -4.32 -0.84
CA TRP A 203 -6.20 -5.30 -1.03
C TRP A 203 -6.16 -6.27 0.16
N PRO A 204 -7.25 -6.36 0.94
CA PRO A 204 -7.27 -7.17 2.14
C PRO A 204 -7.42 -8.66 1.85
N ALA A 205 -7.22 -9.48 2.87
CA ALA A 205 -7.55 -10.90 2.86
C ALA A 205 -9.01 -11.14 2.47
N MET A 206 -9.32 -12.20 1.72
CA MET A 206 -10.59 -12.32 1.04
C MET A 206 -11.22 -13.73 1.00
N TRP A 207 -10.44 -14.81 1.12
CA TRP A 207 -10.98 -16.15 0.89
C TRP A 207 -11.80 -16.69 2.07
N ASN A 208 -11.34 -16.47 3.29
CA ASN A 208 -12.04 -16.86 4.52
C ASN A 208 -12.20 -15.66 5.45
N SER A 209 -12.16 -14.46 4.89
CA SER A 209 -12.32 -13.21 5.59
C SER A 209 -13.14 -12.23 4.78
N ASN A 210 -13.62 -11.20 5.48
CA ASN A 210 -14.46 -10.19 4.88
C ASN A 210 -14.17 -8.86 5.54
N PHE A 211 -13.26 -8.13 4.98
CA PHE A 211 -12.70 -6.90 5.56
C PHE A 211 -13.77 -6.00 6.20
N SER A 212 -14.91 -5.86 5.53
CA SER A 212 -15.99 -4.99 6.01
C SER A 212 -16.87 -5.62 7.10
N LEU A 213 -16.76 -6.93 7.37
CA LEU A 213 -17.60 -7.65 8.34
C LEU A 213 -16.80 -8.35 9.45
N ASP A 214 -15.48 -8.44 9.34
CA ASP A 214 -14.64 -9.17 10.29
C ASP A 214 -14.36 -8.40 11.58
N GLY A 215 -14.67 -7.13 11.61
CA GLY A 215 -14.62 -6.30 12.81
C GLY A 215 -16.04 -5.97 13.34
N PRO A 216 -16.17 -5.43 14.58
CA PRO A 216 -17.42 -4.82 14.99
C PRO A 216 -17.73 -3.61 14.10
N GLY A 217 -18.87 -3.64 13.41
CA GLY A 217 -19.23 -2.56 12.48
C GLY A 217 -18.18 -2.38 11.39
N LEU A 218 -17.77 -1.14 11.13
CA LEU A 218 -16.81 -0.76 10.09
C LEU A 218 -15.40 -0.43 10.65
N GLU A 219 -15.03 -0.95 11.79
CA GLU A 219 -13.78 -0.57 12.48
C GLU A 219 -12.54 -0.78 11.61
N ASN A 220 -12.51 -1.81 10.74
CA ASN A 220 -11.40 -2.03 9.81
C ASN A 220 -11.26 -0.86 8.82
N ALA A 221 -12.37 -0.42 8.23
CA ALA A 221 -12.38 0.69 7.27
C ALA A 221 -12.10 2.04 7.96
N VAL A 222 -12.65 2.24 9.16
CA VAL A 222 -12.38 3.43 9.98
C VAL A 222 -10.90 3.54 10.33
N LEU A 223 -10.26 2.44 10.73
CA LEU A 223 -8.83 2.42 11.04
C LEU A 223 -7.97 2.70 9.80
N ALA A 224 -8.33 2.10 8.66
CA ALA A 224 -7.63 2.34 7.40
C ALA A 224 -7.70 3.83 7.01
N ASP A 225 -8.88 4.42 7.04
CA ASP A 225 -9.09 5.83 6.72
C ASP A 225 -8.39 6.76 7.71
N GLU A 226 -8.46 6.47 9.01
CA GLU A 226 -7.75 7.21 10.05
C GLU A 226 -6.25 7.27 9.75
N LEU A 227 -5.64 6.14 9.44
CA LEU A 227 -4.22 6.02 9.13
C LEU A 227 -3.85 6.49 7.70
N GLY A 228 -4.84 6.71 6.83
CA GLY A 228 -4.62 7.10 5.43
C GLY A 228 -4.23 5.92 4.54
N VAL A 229 -4.59 4.71 4.90
CA VAL A 229 -4.48 3.54 4.02
C VAL A 229 -5.68 3.52 3.07
N VAL A 230 -5.40 3.61 1.78
CA VAL A 230 -6.40 3.56 0.72
C VAL A 230 -6.79 2.11 0.48
N MET A 231 -8.03 1.77 0.78
CA MET A 231 -8.52 0.41 0.57
C MET A 231 -9.05 0.21 -0.84
N SER A 232 -8.88 -1.00 -1.33
CA SER A 232 -9.56 -1.47 -2.53
C SER A 232 -9.90 -2.94 -2.38
N THR A 233 -10.35 -3.56 -3.45
CA THR A 233 -10.73 -4.97 -3.49
C THR A 233 -10.12 -5.64 -4.71
N SER A 234 -10.00 -6.94 -4.65
CA SER A 234 -9.50 -7.77 -5.72
C SER A 234 -10.37 -7.66 -6.99
N HIS A 235 -9.85 -8.16 -8.10
CA HIS A 235 -10.43 -8.07 -9.44
C HIS A 235 -11.83 -8.74 -9.61
N HIS A 236 -12.23 -9.60 -8.69
CA HIS A 236 -13.55 -10.25 -8.70
C HIS A 236 -14.49 -9.78 -7.59
N GLU A 237 -14.15 -8.70 -6.90
CA GLU A 237 -14.88 -8.12 -5.78
C GLU A 237 -15.29 -6.66 -6.03
N PRO A 238 -16.14 -6.38 -7.03
CA PRO A 238 -16.47 -5.02 -7.42
C PRO A 238 -17.29 -4.26 -6.37
N CYS A 239 -17.22 -2.92 -6.45
CA CYS A 239 -18.04 -1.99 -5.65
C CYS A 239 -17.86 -2.16 -4.14
N MET A 240 -16.63 -2.46 -3.69
CA MET A 240 -16.28 -2.62 -2.27
C MET A 240 -17.08 -3.73 -1.57
N ARG A 241 -17.40 -4.81 -2.30
CA ARG A 241 -18.09 -5.99 -1.77
C ARG A 241 -17.24 -7.23 -1.99
N SER A 242 -17.04 -7.99 -0.94
CA SER A 242 -16.37 -9.29 -1.01
C SER A 242 -17.26 -10.35 -1.66
N GLY A 243 -16.66 -11.26 -2.42
CA GLY A 243 -17.35 -12.44 -2.94
C GLY A 243 -17.90 -13.33 -1.82
N GLN A 244 -17.21 -13.41 -0.70
CA GLN A 244 -17.66 -14.14 0.48
C GLN A 244 -18.93 -13.53 1.10
N GLU A 245 -19.08 -12.20 1.08
CA GLU A 245 -20.31 -11.55 1.54
C GLU A 245 -21.54 -12.00 0.76
N TYR A 246 -21.43 -12.16 -0.55
CA TYR A 246 -22.58 -12.59 -1.34
C TYR A 246 -23.04 -13.99 -0.93
N SER A 247 -22.14 -14.91 -0.66
CA SER A 247 -22.46 -16.25 -0.19
C SER A 247 -23.21 -16.26 1.15
N MET A 248 -22.98 -15.25 2.00
CA MET A 248 -23.64 -15.12 3.30
C MET A 248 -25.05 -14.52 3.21
N VAL A 249 -25.32 -13.69 2.20
CA VAL A 249 -26.56 -12.91 2.10
C VAL A 249 -27.48 -13.35 0.96
N ARG A 250 -27.02 -14.23 0.06
CA ARG A 250 -27.82 -14.81 -1.04
C ARG A 250 -28.85 -15.79 -0.52
N GLY A 251 -29.82 -16.14 -1.34
CA GLY A 251 -30.77 -17.19 -1.05
C GLY A 251 -32.16 -16.89 -1.55
N ARG A 252 -33.03 -17.90 -1.54
CA ARG A 252 -34.43 -17.78 -1.94
C ARG A 252 -35.16 -16.79 -1.03
N GLY A 253 -35.61 -15.68 -1.58
CA GLY A 253 -36.25 -14.59 -0.84
C GLY A 253 -35.30 -13.52 -0.31
N SER A 254 -34.00 -13.64 -0.54
CA SER A 254 -33.06 -12.55 -0.30
C SER A 254 -33.33 -11.38 -1.24
N ILE A 255 -33.13 -10.16 -0.74
CA ILE A 255 -33.18 -8.93 -1.56
C ILE A 255 -32.07 -8.87 -2.60
N TYR A 256 -31.04 -9.71 -2.46
CA TYR A 256 -29.91 -9.82 -3.38
C TYR A 256 -30.06 -11.01 -4.36
N GLY A 257 -31.15 -11.79 -4.26
CA GLY A 257 -31.34 -12.99 -5.06
C GLY A 257 -30.41 -14.14 -4.64
N ASP A 258 -30.33 -15.17 -5.49
CA ASP A 258 -29.57 -16.40 -5.19
C ASP A 258 -28.48 -16.71 -6.24
N ALA A 259 -28.51 -16.07 -7.42
CA ALA A 259 -27.55 -16.30 -8.48
C ALA A 259 -26.51 -15.17 -8.56
N TRP A 260 -25.22 -15.54 -8.55
CA TRP A 260 -24.13 -14.64 -8.94
C TRP A 260 -23.99 -14.64 -10.47
N ASP A 261 -24.99 -14.12 -11.12
CA ASP A 261 -25.14 -14.04 -12.58
C ASP A 261 -25.89 -12.77 -12.93
N TYR A 262 -25.20 -11.84 -13.59
CA TYR A 262 -25.77 -10.52 -13.90
C TYR A 262 -26.89 -10.57 -14.96
N ILE A 263 -26.97 -11.64 -15.76
CA ILE A 263 -28.08 -11.84 -16.74
C ILE A 263 -29.32 -12.37 -16.01
N ALA A 264 -29.13 -13.36 -15.14
CA ALA A 264 -30.24 -14.01 -14.43
C ALA A 264 -30.73 -13.18 -13.22
N ASN A 265 -29.88 -12.38 -12.60
CA ASN A 265 -30.16 -11.65 -11.37
C ASN A 265 -29.59 -10.20 -11.38
N PRO A 266 -29.90 -9.37 -12.38
CA PRO A 266 -29.34 -8.02 -12.49
C PRO A 266 -29.76 -7.11 -11.34
N GLU A 267 -31.00 -7.20 -10.88
CA GLU A 267 -31.53 -6.35 -9.80
C GLU A 267 -30.88 -6.67 -8.45
N GLY A 268 -30.77 -7.94 -8.10
CA GLY A 268 -30.18 -8.38 -6.85
C GLY A 268 -28.70 -8.02 -6.75
N ILE A 269 -27.94 -8.25 -7.82
CA ILE A 269 -26.51 -7.91 -7.90
C ILE A 269 -26.30 -6.38 -7.89
N THR A 270 -27.13 -5.62 -8.64
CA THR A 270 -27.08 -4.14 -8.61
C THR A 270 -27.34 -3.61 -7.20
N ARG A 271 -28.30 -4.19 -6.48
CA ARG A 271 -28.55 -3.82 -5.08
C ARG A 271 -27.38 -4.18 -4.17
N PHE A 272 -26.78 -5.34 -4.37
CA PHE A 272 -25.60 -5.77 -3.62
C PHE A 272 -24.43 -4.77 -3.78
N TRP A 273 -24.14 -4.34 -5.00
CA TRP A 273 -23.14 -3.31 -5.28
C TRP A 273 -23.51 -1.94 -4.69
N ARG A 274 -24.78 -1.52 -4.82
CA ARG A 274 -25.29 -0.27 -4.23
C ARG A 274 -25.03 -0.19 -2.73
N ASP A 275 -25.30 -1.25 -2.02
CA ASP A 275 -25.14 -1.30 -0.58
C ASP A 275 -23.64 -1.29 -0.16
N GLY A 276 -22.77 -1.91 -0.96
CA GLY A 276 -21.31 -1.84 -0.78
C GLY A 276 -20.77 -0.42 -0.94
N LEU A 277 -21.15 0.26 -2.02
CA LEU A 277 -20.77 1.66 -2.26
C LEU A 277 -21.32 2.59 -1.16
N THR A 278 -22.58 2.43 -0.76
CA THR A 278 -23.21 3.23 0.29
C THR A 278 -22.48 3.07 1.62
N ARG A 279 -22.09 1.85 1.97
CA ARG A 279 -21.35 1.53 3.19
C ARG A 279 -19.97 2.18 3.25
N ASN A 280 -19.29 2.25 2.10
CA ASN A 280 -17.89 2.67 2.05
C ASN A 280 -17.69 4.10 1.51
N LYS A 281 -18.75 4.87 1.22
CA LYS A 281 -18.68 6.18 0.54
C LYS A 281 -17.89 7.27 1.26
N ASP A 282 -17.78 7.17 2.58
CA ASP A 282 -17.14 8.18 3.41
C ASP A 282 -15.66 7.88 3.70
N PHE A 283 -15.12 6.77 3.17
CA PHE A 283 -13.71 6.37 3.32
C PHE A 283 -12.92 6.59 2.03
N GLU A 284 -11.61 6.80 2.16
CA GLU A 284 -10.71 6.93 1.02
C GLU A 284 -10.48 5.55 0.37
N ASN A 285 -11.07 5.34 -0.80
CA ASN A 285 -11.04 4.06 -1.51
C ASN A 285 -10.67 4.23 -2.99
N VAL A 286 -10.14 3.17 -3.60
CA VAL A 286 -10.16 2.96 -5.05
C VAL A 286 -11.20 1.88 -5.35
N ILE A 287 -12.24 2.21 -6.11
CA ILE A 287 -13.36 1.31 -6.36
C ILE A 287 -13.03 0.36 -7.49
N THR A 288 -13.05 -0.94 -7.22
CA THR A 288 -12.92 -1.98 -8.25
C THR A 288 -14.20 -2.09 -9.07
N LEU A 289 -14.04 -2.11 -10.38
CA LEU A 289 -15.12 -2.30 -11.37
C LEU A 289 -14.97 -3.65 -12.09
N GLY A 290 -16.01 -4.00 -12.82
CA GLY A 290 -16.07 -5.24 -13.58
C GLY A 290 -16.83 -6.33 -12.83
N MET A 291 -16.72 -7.55 -13.30
CA MET A 291 -17.29 -8.75 -12.68
C MET A 291 -16.56 -9.97 -13.22
N ARG A 292 -16.35 -10.96 -12.37
CA ARG A 292 -15.99 -12.34 -12.73
C ARG A 292 -17.04 -13.30 -12.22
N GLY A 293 -16.92 -14.57 -12.56
CA GLY A 293 -17.73 -15.63 -12.01
C GLY A 293 -17.53 -15.85 -10.52
N GLU A 294 -18.38 -16.62 -9.90
CA GLU A 294 -18.31 -16.94 -8.48
C GLU A 294 -16.98 -17.64 -8.15
N ASN A 295 -16.37 -17.31 -7.02
CA ASN A 295 -15.08 -17.84 -6.58
C ASN A 295 -13.95 -17.67 -7.63
N ASP A 296 -13.89 -16.49 -8.24
CA ASP A 296 -12.83 -16.13 -9.18
C ASP A 296 -12.79 -17.00 -10.47
N THR A 297 -13.93 -17.52 -10.88
CA THR A 297 -14.07 -18.28 -12.15
C THR A 297 -14.40 -17.35 -13.32
N ALA A 298 -14.33 -17.89 -14.54
CA ALA A 298 -14.77 -17.16 -15.73
C ALA A 298 -16.26 -16.80 -15.64
N ILE A 299 -16.62 -15.60 -16.12
CA ILE A 299 -17.96 -15.03 -15.92
C ILE A 299 -19.06 -15.80 -16.67
N MET A 300 -18.79 -16.20 -17.93
CA MET A 300 -19.67 -17.03 -18.75
C MET A 300 -18.83 -18.02 -19.55
N GLN A 301 -18.70 -19.25 -19.06
CA GLN A 301 -17.76 -20.24 -19.59
C GLN A 301 -18.10 -20.72 -21.02
N HIS A 302 -19.35 -20.59 -21.47
CA HIS A 302 -19.81 -21.09 -22.77
C HIS A 302 -20.24 -19.98 -23.72
N ALA A 303 -20.08 -18.71 -23.34
CA ALA A 303 -20.44 -17.57 -24.18
C ALA A 303 -19.30 -17.22 -25.15
N THR A 304 -19.66 -16.54 -26.23
CA THR A 304 -18.71 -15.99 -27.19
C THR A 304 -17.96 -14.79 -26.57
N LEU A 305 -16.83 -14.42 -27.16
CA LEU A 305 -16.08 -13.22 -26.76
C LEU A 305 -16.96 -11.96 -26.83
N GLU A 306 -17.78 -11.83 -27.86
CA GLU A 306 -18.69 -10.69 -28.04
C GLU A 306 -19.74 -10.60 -26.91
N GLU A 307 -20.36 -11.74 -26.54
CA GLU A 307 -21.33 -11.80 -25.46
C GLU A 307 -20.71 -11.44 -24.11
N ASN A 308 -19.50 -11.92 -23.82
CA ASN A 308 -18.75 -11.56 -22.62
C ASN A 308 -18.40 -10.07 -22.57
N ILE A 309 -17.89 -9.50 -23.66
CA ILE A 309 -17.58 -8.07 -23.76
C ILE A 309 -18.85 -7.23 -23.57
N GLN A 310 -19.96 -7.61 -24.19
CA GLN A 310 -21.23 -6.88 -24.03
C GLN A 310 -21.77 -6.96 -22.60
N LEU A 311 -21.64 -8.10 -21.95
CA LEU A 311 -21.99 -8.24 -20.53
C LEU A 311 -21.17 -7.30 -19.66
N ILE A 312 -19.85 -7.27 -19.84
CA ILE A 312 -18.96 -6.37 -19.06
C ILE A 312 -19.30 -4.90 -19.32
N ARG A 313 -19.61 -4.49 -20.54
CA ARG A 313 -20.10 -3.11 -20.81
C ARG A 313 -21.35 -2.77 -20.00
N ASN A 314 -22.32 -3.67 -19.94
CA ASN A 314 -23.54 -3.47 -19.18
C ASN A 314 -23.26 -3.39 -17.67
N VAL A 315 -22.36 -4.22 -17.16
CA VAL A 315 -21.89 -4.19 -15.76
C VAL A 315 -21.23 -2.85 -15.46
N LEU A 316 -20.26 -2.42 -16.26
CA LEU A 316 -19.55 -1.14 -16.10
C LEU A 316 -20.50 0.05 -16.11
N LYS A 317 -21.45 0.06 -17.06
CA LYS A 317 -22.47 1.11 -17.13
C LYS A 317 -23.28 1.21 -15.85
N THR A 318 -23.73 0.07 -15.31
CA THR A 318 -24.49 0.04 -14.05
C THR A 318 -23.64 0.49 -12.87
N GLN A 319 -22.41 -0.01 -12.76
CA GLN A 319 -21.50 0.37 -11.67
C GLN A 319 -21.16 1.86 -11.71
N ASN A 320 -20.84 2.42 -12.87
CA ASN A 320 -20.61 3.86 -13.04
C ASN A 320 -21.87 4.68 -12.71
N GLN A 321 -23.07 4.21 -13.04
CA GLN A 321 -24.30 4.87 -12.65
C GLN A 321 -24.47 4.88 -11.12
N LEU A 322 -24.24 3.76 -10.44
CA LEU A 322 -24.28 3.68 -8.98
C LEU A 322 -23.27 4.66 -8.32
N ILE A 323 -22.07 4.76 -8.87
CA ILE A 323 -21.04 5.67 -8.38
C ILE A 323 -21.48 7.13 -8.56
N ARG A 324 -22.09 7.49 -9.70
CA ARG A 324 -22.66 8.84 -9.90
C ARG A 324 -23.74 9.19 -8.89
N GLU A 325 -24.57 8.23 -8.55
CA GLU A 325 -25.69 8.42 -7.62
C GLU A 325 -25.25 8.51 -6.15
N ILE A 326 -24.20 7.75 -5.76
CA ILE A 326 -23.86 7.51 -4.35
C ILE A 326 -22.63 8.30 -3.91
N ILE A 327 -21.61 8.37 -4.77
CA ILE A 327 -20.28 8.92 -4.43
C ILE A 327 -20.10 10.31 -5.00
N ASN A 328 -20.08 10.46 -6.33
CA ASN A 328 -19.87 11.75 -6.99
C ASN A 328 -20.50 11.77 -8.38
N PRO A 329 -21.33 12.79 -8.72
CA PRO A 329 -21.91 12.93 -10.04
C PRO A 329 -20.89 12.97 -11.19
N ASP A 330 -19.70 13.52 -10.97
CA ASP A 330 -18.57 13.40 -11.88
C ASP A 330 -17.71 12.19 -11.51
N VAL A 331 -17.97 11.05 -12.13
CA VAL A 331 -17.25 9.80 -11.86
C VAL A 331 -15.73 9.88 -12.10
N ARG A 332 -15.26 10.86 -12.89
CA ARG A 332 -13.82 11.05 -13.12
C ARG A 332 -13.09 11.56 -11.88
N GLN A 333 -13.82 12.11 -10.91
CA GLN A 333 -13.28 12.51 -9.61
C GLN A 333 -13.22 11.35 -8.61
N VAL A 334 -13.78 10.19 -8.96
CA VAL A 334 -13.79 9.01 -8.09
C VAL A 334 -12.66 8.05 -8.54
N PRO A 335 -11.70 7.74 -7.67
CA PRO A 335 -10.68 6.75 -8.00
C PRO A 335 -11.32 5.39 -8.26
N ARG A 336 -11.09 4.84 -9.45
CA ARG A 336 -11.66 3.58 -9.91
C ARG A 336 -10.59 2.76 -10.62
N GLN A 337 -10.68 1.46 -10.51
CA GLN A 337 -9.82 0.53 -11.23
C GLN A 337 -10.63 -0.60 -11.86
N ILE A 338 -10.11 -1.18 -12.92
CA ILE A 338 -10.51 -2.49 -13.46
C ILE A 338 -9.25 -3.31 -13.70
N VAL A 339 -9.27 -4.59 -13.33
CA VAL A 339 -8.10 -5.46 -13.47
C VAL A 339 -8.34 -6.44 -14.61
N PHE A 340 -7.44 -6.45 -15.58
CA PHE A 340 -7.44 -7.38 -16.70
C PHE A 340 -6.53 -8.56 -16.36
N PHE A 341 -7.14 -9.60 -15.85
CA PHE A 341 -6.48 -10.81 -15.40
C PHE A 341 -7.18 -12.04 -15.99
N SER A 342 -6.39 -13.04 -16.41
CA SER A 342 -6.92 -14.24 -17.02
C SER A 342 -7.76 -13.93 -18.26
N GLU A 343 -9.00 -14.45 -18.39
CA GLU A 343 -9.88 -14.24 -19.55
C GLU A 343 -10.31 -12.79 -19.77
N THR A 344 -10.29 -11.96 -18.73
CA THR A 344 -10.70 -10.55 -18.88
C THR A 344 -9.70 -9.72 -19.68
N GLU A 345 -8.47 -10.21 -19.86
CA GLU A 345 -7.49 -9.60 -20.76
C GLU A 345 -7.97 -9.66 -22.21
N GLU A 346 -8.57 -10.78 -22.63
CA GLU A 346 -9.17 -10.93 -23.97
C GLU A 346 -10.36 -9.99 -24.15
N PHE A 347 -11.12 -9.72 -23.10
CA PHE A 347 -12.24 -8.76 -23.17
C PHE A 347 -11.74 -7.33 -23.39
N PHE A 348 -10.57 -7.00 -22.88
CA PHE A 348 -9.96 -5.68 -23.07
C PHE A 348 -9.41 -5.50 -24.48
N TYR A 349 -8.62 -6.46 -24.96
CA TYR A 349 -7.99 -6.35 -26.28
C TYR A 349 -8.93 -6.71 -27.42
N GLY A 350 -9.88 -7.62 -27.21
CA GLY A 350 -10.73 -8.16 -28.25
C GLY A 350 -9.99 -9.05 -29.25
N SER A 351 -10.57 -9.19 -30.41
CA SER A 351 -10.00 -9.89 -31.57
C SER A 351 -10.10 -9.05 -32.84
N LYS A 352 -9.65 -9.59 -33.99
CA LYS A 352 -9.83 -8.92 -35.29
C LYS A 352 -11.29 -8.73 -35.66
N GLU A 353 -12.13 -9.67 -35.26
CA GLU A 353 -13.57 -9.72 -35.58
C GLU A 353 -14.41 -9.03 -34.50
N THR A 354 -13.94 -9.03 -33.25
CA THR A 354 -14.70 -8.53 -32.09
C THR A 354 -13.89 -7.46 -31.37
N PRO A 355 -14.22 -6.16 -31.54
CA PRO A 355 -13.55 -5.08 -30.81
C PRO A 355 -13.69 -5.22 -29.29
N GLY A 356 -12.57 -5.10 -28.57
CA GLY A 356 -12.54 -5.15 -27.12
C GLY A 356 -13.01 -3.87 -26.43
N LEU A 357 -12.61 -3.71 -25.16
CA LEU A 357 -12.97 -2.56 -24.34
C LEU A 357 -11.99 -1.39 -24.44
N ILE A 358 -10.94 -1.48 -25.27
CA ILE A 358 -10.01 -0.36 -25.47
C ILE A 358 -10.78 0.86 -26.01
N GLY A 359 -10.71 1.99 -25.29
CA GLY A 359 -11.41 3.22 -25.66
C GLY A 359 -12.89 3.23 -25.36
N ASP A 360 -13.41 2.23 -24.64
CA ASP A 360 -14.82 2.21 -24.21
C ASP A 360 -15.11 3.40 -23.27
N PRO A 361 -16.20 4.17 -23.52
CA PRO A 361 -16.56 5.35 -22.70
C PRO A 361 -16.77 5.02 -21.21
N GLU A 362 -17.19 3.82 -20.87
CA GLU A 362 -17.39 3.41 -19.47
C GLU A 362 -16.05 3.25 -18.70
N LEU A 363 -14.94 3.20 -19.42
CA LEU A 363 -13.58 3.17 -18.86
C LEU A 363 -12.94 4.57 -18.74
N ASP A 364 -13.62 5.67 -19.13
CA ASP A 364 -13.06 7.01 -19.03
C ASP A 364 -12.69 7.35 -17.57
N GLY A 365 -11.42 7.70 -17.35
CA GLY A 365 -10.87 7.99 -16.02
C GLY A 365 -10.72 6.78 -15.08
N VAL A 366 -10.93 5.55 -15.55
CA VAL A 366 -10.69 4.31 -14.79
C VAL A 366 -9.22 3.91 -14.95
N THR A 367 -8.52 3.61 -13.86
CA THR A 367 -7.17 3.03 -13.95
C THR A 367 -7.25 1.60 -14.48
N LEU A 368 -6.56 1.36 -15.59
CA LEU A 368 -6.52 0.06 -16.26
C LEU A 368 -5.36 -0.76 -15.68
N MET A 369 -5.69 -1.76 -14.87
CA MET A 369 -4.71 -2.62 -14.22
C MET A 369 -4.33 -3.77 -15.16
N LEU A 370 -3.07 -3.82 -15.56
CA LEU A 370 -2.47 -4.95 -16.26
C LEU A 370 -1.95 -5.96 -15.23
N SER A 371 -1.70 -7.18 -15.66
CA SER A 371 -1.19 -8.24 -14.79
C SER A 371 0.03 -8.93 -15.37
N ASP A 372 0.77 -9.60 -14.50
CA ASP A 372 1.76 -10.59 -14.89
C ASP A 372 1.12 -11.96 -15.17
N ASN A 373 1.96 -12.97 -15.37
CA ASN A 373 1.55 -14.34 -15.66
C ASN A 373 1.44 -15.24 -14.42
N ASN A 374 1.22 -14.68 -13.23
CA ASN A 374 1.26 -15.32 -11.90
C ASN A 374 2.65 -15.77 -11.43
N HIS A 375 3.68 -15.48 -12.20
CA HIS A 375 5.05 -15.89 -11.89
C HIS A 375 6.04 -14.71 -11.99
N GLY A 376 5.53 -13.48 -11.91
CA GLY A 376 6.32 -12.27 -11.95
C GLY A 376 6.86 -11.90 -13.33
N SER A 377 6.24 -12.34 -14.43
CA SER A 377 6.59 -11.89 -15.78
C SER A 377 5.41 -11.15 -16.41
N THR A 378 5.61 -9.89 -16.71
CA THR A 378 4.62 -8.99 -17.33
C THR A 378 4.13 -9.55 -18.66
N ARG A 379 2.81 -9.63 -18.84
CA ARG A 379 2.19 -10.17 -20.05
C ARG A 379 2.13 -9.13 -21.16
N THR A 380 1.67 -7.94 -20.83
CA THR A 380 1.48 -6.85 -21.78
C THR A 380 1.80 -5.51 -21.13
N LEU A 381 2.18 -4.53 -21.95
CA LEU A 381 2.39 -3.15 -21.53
C LEU A 381 1.67 -2.21 -22.50
N PRO A 382 1.29 -0.98 -22.07
CA PRO A 382 0.55 -0.05 -22.92
C PRO A 382 1.36 0.34 -24.16
N SER A 383 0.75 0.20 -25.35
CA SER A 383 1.30 0.75 -26.59
C SER A 383 1.38 2.29 -26.50
N PRO A 384 2.17 2.95 -27.35
CA PRO A 384 2.25 4.42 -27.34
C PRO A 384 0.88 5.10 -27.43
N GLU A 385 -0.05 4.55 -28.24
CA GLU A 385 -1.40 5.07 -28.43
C GLU A 385 -2.27 4.91 -27.17
N MET A 386 -2.08 3.82 -26.45
CA MET A 386 -2.82 3.52 -25.22
C MET A 386 -2.40 4.41 -24.05
N ARG A 387 -1.15 4.92 -24.02
CA ARG A 387 -0.61 5.70 -22.90
C ARG A 387 -1.32 7.04 -22.66
N SER A 388 -2.14 7.50 -23.59
CA SER A 388 -2.97 8.70 -23.44
C SER A 388 -4.28 8.47 -22.67
N HIS A 389 -4.54 7.25 -22.20
CA HIS A 389 -5.74 6.92 -21.42
C HIS A 389 -5.83 7.77 -20.15
N PRO A 390 -6.95 8.53 -19.91
CA PRO A 390 -7.03 9.51 -18.82
C PRO A 390 -6.90 8.92 -17.41
N GLY A 391 -7.35 7.68 -17.22
CA GLY A 391 -7.25 6.97 -15.92
C GLY A 391 -5.87 6.38 -15.65
N GLY A 392 -4.96 6.41 -16.64
CA GLY A 392 -3.64 5.80 -16.53
C GLY A 392 -3.67 4.27 -16.37
N TYR A 393 -2.51 3.71 -16.02
CA TYR A 393 -2.31 2.27 -15.92
C TYR A 393 -1.76 1.88 -14.56
N GLY A 394 -2.14 0.68 -14.10
CA GLY A 394 -1.59 0.02 -12.94
C GLY A 394 -1.08 -1.38 -13.27
N MET A 395 -0.37 -1.98 -12.31
CA MET A 395 0.15 -3.35 -12.40
C MET A 395 -0.30 -4.17 -11.18
N TYR A 396 -0.89 -5.33 -11.44
CA TYR A 396 -1.09 -6.40 -10.48
C TYR A 396 0.03 -7.43 -10.68
N TYR A 397 0.97 -7.43 -9.76
CA TYR A 397 2.20 -8.23 -9.81
C TYR A 397 2.14 -9.37 -8.78
N HIS A 398 2.81 -10.50 -9.03
CA HIS A 398 2.82 -11.64 -8.12
C HIS A 398 4.22 -11.95 -7.62
N MET A 399 4.35 -12.06 -6.30
CA MET A 399 5.54 -12.57 -5.62
C MET A 399 5.33 -13.97 -5.05
N ASP A 400 4.07 -14.39 -4.89
CA ASP A 400 3.67 -15.62 -4.22
C ASP A 400 2.61 -16.39 -5.02
N MET A 401 2.86 -16.60 -6.32
CA MET A 401 1.97 -17.39 -7.16
C MET A 401 2.75 -18.36 -8.04
N HIS A 402 2.30 -19.58 -8.09
CA HIS A 402 2.91 -20.66 -8.86
C HIS A 402 1.93 -21.73 -9.28
N GLY A 403 0.74 -21.33 -9.64
CA GLY A 403 -0.28 -22.20 -10.18
C GLY A 403 -1.51 -22.31 -9.30
N GLY A 404 -1.47 -23.08 -8.23
CA GLY A 404 -2.51 -23.10 -7.21
C GLY A 404 -2.03 -22.31 -5.99
N PRO A 405 -2.80 -21.33 -5.48
CA PRO A 405 -2.35 -20.53 -4.34
C PRO A 405 -2.31 -21.36 -3.06
N HIS A 406 -1.14 -21.35 -2.40
CA HIS A 406 -0.88 -22.01 -1.13
C HIS A 406 0.04 -21.16 -0.25
N SER A 407 -0.31 -20.98 1.01
CA SER A 407 0.56 -20.34 1.99
C SER A 407 1.92 -21.04 2.09
N PHE A 408 2.99 -20.24 2.09
CA PHE A 408 4.37 -20.71 2.24
C PHE A 408 4.86 -21.71 1.18
N GLU A 409 4.22 -21.79 0.04
CA GLU A 409 4.65 -22.73 -1.00
C GLU A 409 6.11 -22.48 -1.42
N TRP A 410 6.50 -21.22 -1.56
CA TRP A 410 7.87 -20.84 -1.93
C TRP A 410 8.40 -19.70 -1.07
N VAL A 411 8.89 -20.05 0.09
CA VAL A 411 9.38 -19.11 1.11
C VAL A 411 10.45 -18.18 0.55
N GLY A 412 10.14 -16.87 0.51
CA GLY A 412 11.09 -15.82 0.12
C GLY A 412 11.73 -16.01 -1.26
N ALA A 413 10.99 -16.57 -2.23
CA ALA A 413 11.51 -16.92 -3.55
C ALA A 413 11.76 -15.72 -4.48
N THR A 414 11.37 -14.52 -4.10
CA THR A 414 11.41 -13.32 -4.95
C THR A 414 12.84 -12.94 -5.29
N TYR A 415 13.15 -12.93 -6.60
CA TYR A 415 14.44 -12.55 -7.14
C TYR A 415 14.43 -11.07 -7.55
N LEU A 416 15.10 -10.20 -6.81
CA LEU A 416 15.03 -8.75 -7.02
C LEU A 416 15.39 -8.28 -8.43
N PRO A 417 16.40 -8.83 -9.13
CA PRO A 417 16.67 -8.43 -10.51
C PRO A 417 15.49 -8.64 -11.46
N LYS A 418 14.65 -9.66 -11.22
CA LYS A 418 13.43 -9.86 -12.00
C LYS A 418 12.37 -8.79 -11.68
N VAL A 419 12.15 -8.51 -10.40
CA VAL A 419 11.24 -7.41 -9.98
C VAL A 419 11.70 -6.09 -10.58
N TRP A 420 13.01 -5.82 -10.54
CA TRP A 420 13.60 -4.63 -11.15
C TRP A 420 13.30 -4.54 -12.65
N GLU A 421 13.58 -5.59 -13.41
CA GLU A 421 13.38 -5.62 -14.87
C GLU A 421 11.91 -5.36 -15.22
N GLU A 422 10.98 -6.10 -14.61
CA GLU A 422 9.55 -6.05 -14.92
C GLU A 422 8.93 -4.71 -14.51
N MET A 423 9.25 -4.22 -13.31
CA MET A 423 8.59 -3.04 -12.78
C MET A 423 9.19 -1.73 -13.31
N THR A 424 10.49 -1.68 -13.60
CA THR A 424 11.09 -0.51 -14.29
C THR A 424 10.58 -0.41 -15.73
N ALA A 425 10.49 -1.54 -16.46
CA ALA A 425 9.87 -1.55 -17.78
C ALA A 425 8.40 -1.09 -17.71
N ALA A 426 7.61 -1.59 -16.77
CA ALA A 426 6.24 -1.15 -16.58
C ALA A 426 6.16 0.37 -16.36
N TYR A 427 7.01 0.92 -15.50
CA TYR A 427 7.08 2.36 -15.24
C TYR A 427 7.43 3.19 -16.48
N GLU A 428 8.42 2.76 -17.26
CA GLU A 428 8.82 3.41 -18.50
C GLU A 428 7.71 3.41 -19.55
N TYR A 429 6.88 2.36 -19.57
CA TYR A 429 5.72 2.26 -20.45
C TYR A 429 4.47 2.99 -19.92
N GLY A 430 4.58 3.72 -18.80
CA GLY A 430 3.52 4.59 -18.30
C GLY A 430 2.60 3.95 -17.25
N VAL A 431 2.97 2.81 -16.70
CA VAL A 431 2.22 2.14 -15.63
C VAL A 431 2.63 2.77 -14.28
N ARG A 432 1.92 3.83 -13.85
CA ARG A 432 2.35 4.70 -12.73
C ARG A 432 1.26 5.03 -11.72
N GLU A 433 0.00 4.65 -12.01
CA GLU A 433 -1.10 5.01 -11.12
C GLU A 433 -1.22 4.08 -9.91
N ILE A 434 -1.17 2.76 -10.14
CA ILE A 434 -1.32 1.75 -9.09
C ILE A 434 -0.31 0.63 -9.29
N TRP A 435 0.46 0.32 -8.24
CA TRP A 435 1.23 -0.92 -8.16
C TRP A 435 0.77 -1.71 -6.94
N VAL A 436 0.23 -2.89 -7.16
CA VAL A 436 -0.16 -3.83 -6.11
C VAL A 436 0.50 -5.17 -6.38
N THR A 437 1.15 -5.73 -5.35
CA THR A 437 1.77 -7.05 -5.45
C THR A 437 1.04 -8.07 -4.58
N ASN A 438 0.71 -9.21 -5.17
CA ASN A 438 0.28 -10.38 -4.41
C ASN A 438 1.47 -10.94 -3.63
N ILE A 439 1.34 -10.99 -2.31
CA ILE A 439 2.38 -11.51 -1.41
C ILE A 439 1.93 -12.76 -0.66
N GLY A 440 0.69 -13.21 -0.89
CA GLY A 440 0.09 -14.28 -0.12
C GLY A 440 0.05 -13.90 1.37
N ASP A 441 0.82 -14.61 2.18
CA ASP A 441 1.12 -14.20 3.54
C ASP A 441 2.19 -13.11 3.57
N ILE A 442 2.14 -12.18 4.51
CA ILE A 442 3.18 -11.15 4.66
C ILE A 442 4.50 -11.79 5.10
N GLY A 443 4.43 -12.76 6.00
CA GLY A 443 5.60 -13.49 6.50
C GLY A 443 6.34 -14.17 5.35
N THR A 444 7.68 -14.03 5.36
CA THR A 444 8.64 -14.54 4.37
C THR A 444 8.76 -13.78 3.05
N GLN A 445 7.89 -12.81 2.80
CA GLN A 445 7.96 -11.96 1.60
C GLN A 445 8.57 -10.57 1.87
N GLU A 446 9.02 -10.29 3.07
CA GLU A 446 9.46 -8.97 3.55
C GLU A 446 10.58 -8.37 2.70
N PHE A 447 11.51 -9.19 2.23
CA PHE A 447 12.63 -8.72 1.40
C PHE A 447 12.17 -8.22 0.03
N GLY A 448 11.39 -9.03 -0.67
CA GLY A 448 10.84 -8.67 -1.98
C GLY A 448 9.87 -7.49 -1.87
N LEU A 449 8.97 -7.51 -0.89
CA LEU A 449 8.01 -6.46 -0.62
C LEU A 449 8.69 -5.12 -0.30
N SER A 450 9.76 -5.14 0.53
CA SER A 450 10.53 -3.93 0.84
C SER A 450 11.09 -3.28 -0.43
N TYR A 451 11.69 -4.09 -1.33
CA TYR A 451 12.21 -3.56 -2.59
C TYR A 451 11.11 -3.03 -3.51
N PHE A 452 10.02 -3.75 -3.65
CA PHE A 452 8.89 -3.34 -4.51
C PHE A 452 8.32 -1.98 -4.08
N LEU A 453 8.12 -1.77 -2.77
CA LEU A 453 7.57 -0.52 -2.25
C LEU A 453 8.58 0.62 -2.30
N ASP A 454 9.86 0.37 -1.99
CA ASP A 454 10.92 1.37 -2.11
C ASP A 454 11.10 1.80 -3.58
N LEU A 455 11.04 0.85 -4.55
CA LEU A 455 11.06 1.12 -5.98
C LEU A 455 9.85 1.95 -6.44
N ALA A 456 8.65 1.60 -5.98
CA ALA A 456 7.42 2.32 -6.29
C ALA A 456 7.40 3.73 -5.68
N TYR A 457 8.05 3.92 -4.53
CA TYR A 457 8.17 5.22 -3.88
C TYR A 457 9.19 6.12 -4.59
N ASP A 458 10.38 5.61 -4.91
CA ASP A 458 11.46 6.39 -5.55
C ASP A 458 12.18 5.57 -6.64
N ILE A 459 11.63 5.61 -7.85
CA ILE A 459 12.18 4.93 -9.02
C ILE A 459 13.54 5.49 -9.44
N ASP A 460 13.81 6.77 -9.20
CA ASP A 460 15.07 7.41 -9.57
C ASP A 460 16.23 6.87 -8.72
N VAL A 461 15.94 6.48 -7.47
CA VAL A 461 16.94 5.89 -6.57
C VAL A 461 17.08 4.39 -6.82
N TRP A 462 15.95 3.65 -6.82
CA TRP A 462 15.97 2.18 -6.80
C TRP A 462 15.77 1.52 -8.16
N GLY A 463 15.36 2.28 -9.18
CA GLY A 463 15.32 1.82 -10.58
C GLY A 463 16.73 1.74 -11.19
N GLY A 464 17.60 2.69 -10.84
CA GLY A 464 18.97 2.69 -11.33
C GLY A 464 19.09 2.68 -12.86
N GLN A 465 20.26 2.31 -13.36
CA GLN A 465 20.51 2.16 -14.80
C GLN A 465 20.56 0.69 -15.24
N ASP A 466 20.80 -0.22 -14.31
CA ASP A 466 20.84 -1.65 -14.52
C ASP A 466 20.51 -2.42 -13.23
N ALA A 467 20.39 -3.75 -13.34
CA ALA A 467 20.04 -4.63 -12.23
C ALA A 467 21.08 -4.66 -11.09
N ALA A 468 22.26 -4.08 -11.24
CA ALA A 468 23.27 -4.02 -10.17
C ALA A 468 22.79 -3.19 -8.98
N ILE A 469 21.80 -2.29 -9.17
CA ILE A 469 21.15 -1.56 -8.08
C ILE A 469 20.53 -2.50 -7.05
N THR A 470 20.05 -3.68 -7.45
CA THR A 470 19.47 -4.66 -6.53
C THR A 470 20.48 -5.26 -5.55
N THR A 471 21.75 -5.33 -5.95
CA THR A 471 22.85 -5.72 -5.05
C THR A 471 23.09 -4.63 -3.99
N GLN A 472 23.07 -3.36 -4.39
CA GLN A 472 23.21 -2.25 -3.46
C GLN A 472 22.01 -2.20 -2.50
N TYR A 473 20.80 -2.46 -3.00
CA TYR A 473 19.61 -2.56 -2.18
C TYR A 473 19.73 -3.70 -1.15
N THR A 474 20.15 -4.90 -1.58
CA THR A 474 20.35 -6.05 -0.69
C THR A 474 21.31 -5.71 0.45
N ALA A 475 22.45 -5.07 0.14
CA ALA A 475 23.41 -4.63 1.13
C ALA A 475 22.81 -3.62 2.13
N GLN A 476 22.01 -2.67 1.65
CA GLN A 476 21.33 -1.70 2.52
C GLN A 476 20.26 -2.37 3.38
N TRP A 477 19.44 -3.26 2.80
CA TRP A 477 18.40 -4.00 3.51
C TRP A 477 19.02 -4.87 4.62
N VAL A 478 20.12 -5.56 4.34
CA VAL A 478 20.87 -6.36 5.33
C VAL A 478 21.42 -5.48 6.45
N ARG A 479 22.04 -4.34 6.14
CA ARG A 479 22.51 -3.40 7.17
C ARG A 479 21.38 -2.90 8.07
N ARG A 480 20.24 -2.54 7.49
CA ARG A 480 19.05 -2.05 8.22
C ARG A 480 18.49 -3.11 9.17
N ASN A 481 18.41 -4.36 8.73
CA ASN A 481 17.69 -5.40 9.46
C ASN A 481 18.60 -6.30 10.33
N PHE A 482 19.88 -6.42 10.00
CA PHE A 482 20.83 -7.28 10.72
C PHE A 482 21.98 -6.51 11.40
N GLY A 483 22.19 -5.26 11.04
CA GLY A 483 23.33 -4.48 11.53
C GLY A 483 23.34 -4.22 13.05
N ALA A 484 22.20 -4.32 13.73
CA ALA A 484 22.14 -4.23 15.19
C ALA A 484 22.59 -5.53 15.88
N ALA A 485 22.29 -6.69 15.26
CA ALA A 485 22.51 -8.01 15.85
C ALA A 485 23.85 -8.67 15.46
N PHE A 486 24.42 -8.29 14.31
CA PHE A 486 25.65 -8.90 13.78
C PHE A 486 26.79 -7.90 13.67
N ALA A 487 28.03 -8.42 13.72
CA ALA A 487 29.21 -7.60 13.50
C ALA A 487 29.28 -7.12 12.02
N PRO A 488 29.82 -5.92 11.74
CA PRO A 488 29.92 -5.42 10.36
C PRO A 488 30.64 -6.37 9.39
N ALA A 489 31.58 -7.18 9.87
CA ALA A 489 32.31 -8.15 9.08
C ALA A 489 31.46 -9.37 8.63
N ASP A 490 30.33 -9.62 9.30
CA ASP A 490 29.45 -10.75 8.98
C ASP A 490 28.36 -10.37 7.96
N LEU A 491 28.05 -9.08 7.82
CA LEU A 491 26.96 -8.59 6.95
C LEU A 491 27.13 -9.03 5.47
N PRO A 492 28.35 -8.96 4.86
CA PRO A 492 28.53 -9.44 3.48
C PRO A 492 28.23 -10.93 3.30
N ARG A 493 28.39 -11.74 4.35
CA ARG A 493 28.01 -13.15 4.31
C ARG A 493 26.49 -13.33 4.29
N ILE A 494 25.76 -12.53 5.05
CA ILE A 494 24.28 -12.52 5.04
C ILE A 494 23.78 -12.07 3.66
N GLU A 495 24.36 -11.02 3.09
CA GLU A 495 24.07 -10.56 1.73
C GLU A 495 24.25 -11.69 0.69
N GLY A 496 25.37 -12.42 0.79
CA GLY A 496 25.67 -13.57 -0.07
C GLY A 496 24.64 -14.69 0.07
N ILE A 497 24.21 -15.02 1.29
CA ILE A 497 23.20 -16.06 1.55
C ILE A 497 21.86 -15.69 0.91
N ILE A 498 21.37 -14.47 1.10
CA ILE A 498 20.11 -14.01 0.52
C ILE A 498 20.17 -14.01 -1.01
N THR A 499 21.27 -13.50 -1.58
CA THR A 499 21.47 -13.43 -3.02
C THR A 499 21.53 -14.83 -3.65
N ASP A 500 22.30 -15.75 -3.05
CA ASP A 500 22.44 -17.12 -3.56
C ASP A 500 21.14 -17.90 -3.43
N TYR A 501 20.42 -17.77 -2.30
CA TYR A 501 19.14 -18.42 -2.07
C TYR A 501 18.11 -18.00 -3.14
N THR A 502 17.85 -16.70 -3.30
CA THR A 502 16.85 -16.20 -4.25
C THR A 502 17.25 -16.52 -5.71
N ARG A 503 18.54 -16.45 -6.04
CA ARG A 503 19.07 -16.85 -7.35
C ARG A 503 18.89 -18.34 -7.65
N LEU A 504 19.09 -19.22 -6.67
CA LEU A 504 18.89 -20.66 -6.82
C LEU A 504 17.41 -20.98 -7.02
N LEU A 505 16.53 -20.33 -6.26
CA LEU A 505 15.08 -20.50 -6.42
C LEU A 505 14.61 -20.00 -7.80
N ALA A 506 15.10 -18.86 -8.28
CA ALA A 506 14.77 -18.36 -9.62
C ALA A 506 15.23 -19.31 -10.74
N ARG A 507 16.37 -20.01 -10.58
CA ARG A 507 16.85 -21.02 -11.56
C ARG A 507 15.97 -22.26 -11.66
N ARG A 508 15.21 -22.58 -10.61
CA ARG A 508 14.31 -23.72 -10.59
C ARG A 508 13.15 -23.58 -11.57
N LYS A 509 12.79 -22.37 -11.98
CA LYS A 509 11.63 -22.06 -12.81
C LYS A 509 10.35 -22.58 -12.16
N HIS A 510 10.02 -21.99 -11.02
CA HIS A 510 8.85 -22.35 -10.20
C HIS A 510 7.53 -22.32 -10.98
N GLU A 511 7.44 -21.57 -12.08
CA GLU A 511 6.34 -21.59 -13.03
C GLU A 511 6.09 -22.97 -13.72
N LYS A 512 7.04 -23.90 -13.55
CA LYS A 512 6.95 -25.27 -14.09
C LYS A 512 7.07 -26.36 -13.02
N MET A 513 7.27 -25.99 -11.77
CA MET A 513 7.55 -26.89 -10.67
C MET A 513 6.64 -26.57 -9.51
N GLY A 514 5.47 -27.15 -9.46
CA GLY A 514 4.53 -27.07 -8.35
C GLY A 514 4.70 -28.24 -7.36
N GLU A 515 3.86 -28.26 -6.35
CA GLU A 515 3.86 -29.28 -5.28
C GLU A 515 3.80 -30.73 -5.79
N ASN A 516 3.13 -30.95 -6.92
CA ASN A 516 2.97 -32.28 -7.54
C ASN A 516 4.14 -32.66 -8.46
N THR A 517 5.20 -31.88 -8.50
CA THR A 517 6.36 -32.14 -9.37
C THR A 517 7.44 -32.98 -8.68
N TYR A 518 7.41 -33.07 -7.36
CA TYR A 518 8.38 -33.79 -6.50
C TYR A 518 7.89 -35.17 -6.09
#